data_42c54d49e47d328a34dfe67a628f0207
#
_entry.id   42c54d49e47d328a34dfe67a628f0207
#
_cell.length_a   1.000
_cell.length_b   1.000
_cell.length_c   1.000
_cell.angle_alpha   90.00
_cell.angle_beta   90.00
_cell.angle_gamma   90.00
#
_symmetry.space_group_name_H-M   'P 1'
#
loop_
_entity.id
_entity.type
_entity.pdbx_description
1 polymer ?
#
loop_
_entity_poly.entity_id
_entity_poly.type
_entity_poly.pdbx_seq_one_letter_code
_entity_poly.pdbx_strand_id
1 'polypeptide(L)'
;VNSYEQPAVIEQRGERPLSLYSRLDGPISHLTLLQRGLLFAEIAMIAYNDELEVVQAAAAIGFPNVSFMNNDGSQAFCLRNDHDCVLACRGTEMSDWNDIRADVNVGTVLIEAMGRVHRGFNREVDDIWPFCQKEMHLHEMPFYFCGHSLGGAMATICAARARGPMLRCKPRELFTYGSPRVGCKQYISSFELNYYRFVNNNDIVTRIPPAWMGYQHSGQEVYFDRNGDIKQYGYLLKRRDRWKAFLRGLLNRKIDHLSDHSIQAYCGHLLKAVRQELEEGEQSKNAVIASVGSRSS
;
A
#
# COMPACT_ATOMS: atom_id res chain seq x y z
N VAL A 1 -4.52 16.51 21.61
CA VAL A 1 -5.69 16.05 20.82
C VAL A 1 -5.20 14.97 19.89
N ASN A 2 -5.81 13.78 19.96
CA ASN A 2 -5.39 12.63 19.18
C ASN A 2 -5.66 12.94 17.69
N SER A 3 -4.62 13.11 16.88
CA SER A 3 -4.73 13.55 15.48
C SER A 3 -5.55 12.61 14.59
N TYR A 4 -5.80 11.38 15.05
CA TYR A 4 -6.56 10.34 14.33
C TYR A 4 -8.07 10.28 14.69
N GLU A 5 -8.56 11.19 15.52
CA GLU A 5 -10.00 11.24 15.89
C GLU A 5 -10.84 12.02 14.88
N GLN A 6 -10.30 13.10 14.32
CA GLN A 6 -11.00 13.96 13.38
C GLN A 6 -10.34 13.94 12.01
N PRO A 7 -11.07 13.52 10.95
CA PRO A 7 -10.52 13.51 9.60
C PRO A 7 -10.39 14.92 9.00
N ALA A 8 -9.47 15.08 8.04
CA ALA A 8 -9.65 16.10 7.02
C ALA A 8 -10.70 15.59 6.04
N VAL A 9 -11.66 16.41 5.76
CA VAL A 9 -12.73 16.10 4.80
C VAL A 9 -12.45 16.88 3.51
N ILE A 10 -12.28 16.14 2.41
CA ILE A 10 -12.07 16.72 1.09
C ILE A 10 -13.34 16.48 0.27
N GLU A 11 -13.97 17.57 -0.12
CA GLU A 11 -15.16 17.52 -0.98
C GLU A 11 -14.78 16.99 -2.37
N GLN A 12 -15.54 16.01 -2.86
CA GLN A 12 -15.36 15.41 -4.18
C GLN A 12 -16.54 15.78 -5.09
N ARG A 13 -16.27 15.98 -6.37
CA ARG A 13 -17.31 16.31 -7.36
C ARG A 13 -18.16 15.08 -7.66
N GLY A 14 -19.39 15.07 -7.09
CA GLY A 14 -20.40 14.03 -7.39
C GLY A 14 -20.22 12.72 -6.64
N GLU A 15 -19.23 12.62 -5.74
CA GLU A 15 -18.95 11.46 -4.90
C GLU A 15 -19.08 11.78 -3.40
N ARG A 16 -18.90 10.75 -2.56
CA ARG A 16 -18.85 10.97 -1.11
C ARG A 16 -17.55 11.65 -0.72
N PRO A 17 -17.57 12.62 0.20
CA PRO A 17 -16.37 13.29 0.67
C PRO A 17 -15.32 12.30 1.16
N LEU A 18 -14.06 12.56 0.80
CA LEU A 18 -12.91 11.78 1.22
C LEU A 18 -12.50 12.17 2.64
N SER A 19 -12.44 11.21 3.55
CA SER A 19 -12.01 11.41 4.94
C SER A 19 -10.60 10.88 5.16
N LEU A 20 -9.67 11.75 5.51
CA LEU A 20 -8.26 11.45 5.73
C LEU A 20 -7.90 11.70 7.19
N TYR A 21 -7.29 10.72 7.84
CA TYR A 21 -6.96 10.75 9.26
C TYR A 21 -5.46 10.98 9.52
N SER A 22 -4.60 10.70 8.55
CA SER A 22 -3.17 10.94 8.68
C SER A 22 -2.86 12.44 8.69
N ARG A 23 -1.87 12.82 9.52
CA ARG A 23 -1.31 14.17 9.61
C ARG A 23 0.20 14.02 9.78
N LEU A 24 0.95 14.53 8.83
CA LEU A 24 2.41 14.46 8.85
C LEU A 24 3.00 15.85 9.16
N ASP A 25 3.56 16.00 10.36
CA ASP A 25 4.20 17.25 10.81
C ASP A 25 5.73 17.16 10.82
N GLY A 26 6.31 16.15 10.16
CA GLY A 26 7.75 15.90 10.12
C GLY A 26 8.09 14.71 9.24
N PRO A 27 9.29 14.11 9.37
CA PRO A 27 9.67 13.00 8.53
C PRO A 27 8.84 11.73 8.80
N ILE A 28 8.52 10.99 7.74
CA ILE A 28 7.76 9.73 7.78
C ILE A 28 8.41 8.71 8.73
N SER A 29 9.75 8.76 8.87
CA SER A 29 10.48 7.86 9.77
C SER A 29 10.14 7.99 11.25
N HIS A 30 9.48 9.09 11.67
CA HIS A 30 9.00 9.28 13.04
C HIS A 30 7.68 8.56 13.35
N LEU A 31 6.96 8.14 12.33
CA LEU A 31 5.71 7.40 12.48
C LEU A 31 5.97 5.93 12.84
N THR A 32 5.06 5.32 13.61
CA THR A 32 5.05 3.86 13.81
C THR A 32 4.76 3.12 12.50
N LEU A 33 4.94 1.80 12.48
CA LEU A 33 4.62 1.01 11.28
C LEU A 33 3.14 1.12 10.92
N LEU A 34 2.25 1.12 11.90
CA LEU A 34 0.80 1.20 11.64
C LEU A 34 0.39 2.59 11.15
N GLN A 35 0.98 3.64 11.70
CA GLN A 35 0.77 5.02 11.26
C GLN A 35 1.27 5.22 9.82
N ARG A 36 2.47 4.70 9.48
CA ARG A 36 2.95 4.68 8.09
C ARG A 36 2.02 3.87 7.17
N GLY A 37 1.56 2.71 7.67
CA GLY A 37 0.61 1.88 6.95
C GLY A 37 -0.68 2.63 6.61
N LEU A 38 -1.25 3.40 7.55
CA LEU A 38 -2.43 4.22 7.31
C LEU A 38 -2.12 5.36 6.33
N LEU A 39 -1.04 6.12 6.54
CA LEU A 39 -0.64 7.21 5.67
C LEU A 39 -0.51 6.76 4.20
N PHE A 40 0.18 5.66 3.95
CA PHE A 40 0.36 5.16 2.59
C PHE A 40 -0.90 4.50 2.01
N ALA A 41 -1.81 3.97 2.85
CA ALA A 41 -3.12 3.51 2.39
C ALA A 41 -3.99 4.68 1.93
N GLU A 42 -4.00 5.77 2.69
CA GLU A 42 -4.71 7.00 2.33
C GLU A 42 -4.11 7.64 1.06
N ILE A 43 -2.78 7.66 0.91
CA ILE A 43 -2.13 8.13 -0.33
C ILE A 43 -2.51 7.23 -1.51
N ALA A 44 -2.53 5.91 -1.35
CA ALA A 44 -2.96 5.00 -2.39
C ALA A 44 -4.46 5.14 -2.73
N MET A 45 -5.29 5.54 -1.77
CA MET A 45 -6.70 5.87 -1.98
C MET A 45 -6.88 7.21 -2.72
N ILE A 46 -6.13 8.24 -2.32
CA ILE A 46 -6.11 9.57 -2.97
C ILE A 46 -5.74 9.42 -4.45
N ALA A 47 -4.83 8.53 -4.80
CA ALA A 47 -4.35 8.35 -6.18
C ALA A 47 -5.45 7.92 -7.18
N TYR A 48 -6.64 7.51 -6.73
CA TYR A 48 -7.79 7.22 -7.62
C TYR A 48 -8.57 8.47 -8.05
N ASN A 49 -8.32 9.60 -7.43
CA ASN A 49 -9.03 10.86 -7.69
C ASN A 49 -8.41 11.64 -8.86
N ASP A 50 -9.06 12.71 -9.27
CA ASP A 50 -8.48 13.62 -10.25
C ASP A 50 -7.28 14.40 -9.69
N GLU A 51 -6.47 14.99 -10.55
CA GLU A 51 -5.23 15.67 -10.15
C GLU A 51 -5.46 16.78 -9.13
N LEU A 52 -6.54 17.58 -9.28
CA LEU A 52 -6.84 18.68 -8.37
C LEU A 52 -7.21 18.17 -6.98
N GLU A 53 -8.03 17.14 -6.92
CA GLU A 53 -8.44 16.49 -5.66
C GLU A 53 -7.23 15.83 -4.97
N VAL A 54 -6.32 15.20 -5.74
CA VAL A 54 -5.06 14.65 -5.22
C VAL A 54 -4.20 15.75 -4.58
N VAL A 55 -4.03 16.90 -5.25
CA VAL A 55 -3.25 18.03 -4.71
C VAL A 55 -3.84 18.53 -3.39
N GLN A 56 -5.16 18.73 -3.33
CA GLN A 56 -5.84 19.18 -2.11
C GLN A 56 -5.71 18.17 -0.97
N ALA A 57 -5.94 16.89 -1.26
CA ALA A 57 -5.87 15.82 -0.30
C ALA A 57 -4.43 15.60 0.22
N ALA A 58 -3.44 15.63 -0.67
CA ALA A 58 -2.03 15.52 -0.32
C ALA A 58 -1.59 16.66 0.60
N ALA A 59 -1.96 17.90 0.30
CA ALA A 59 -1.66 19.05 1.15
C ALA A 59 -2.28 18.91 2.55
N ALA A 60 -3.51 18.37 2.65
CA ALA A 60 -4.20 18.16 3.91
C ALA A 60 -3.53 17.14 4.83
N ILE A 61 -2.77 16.20 4.29
CA ILE A 61 -2.03 15.18 5.05
C ILE A 61 -0.53 15.48 5.21
N GLY A 62 -0.05 16.63 4.74
CA GLY A 62 1.33 17.10 4.94
C GLY A 62 2.26 16.99 3.73
N PHE A 63 1.72 16.89 2.51
CA PHE A 63 2.49 16.91 1.25
C PHE A 63 2.03 18.06 0.35
N PRO A 64 2.59 19.27 0.50
CA PRO A 64 2.15 20.45 -0.25
C PRO A 64 2.56 20.43 -1.73
N ASN A 65 3.51 19.60 -2.12
CA ASN A 65 4.00 19.54 -3.48
C ASN A 65 3.63 18.19 -4.12
N VAL A 66 2.96 18.24 -5.27
CA VAL A 66 2.55 17.05 -6.04
C VAL A 66 2.99 17.21 -7.49
N SER A 67 3.63 16.18 -8.02
CA SER A 67 3.88 16.02 -9.46
C SER A 67 3.04 14.84 -9.96
N PHE A 68 2.53 14.93 -11.18
CA PHE A 68 1.62 13.94 -11.77
C PHE A 68 2.09 13.47 -13.14
N MET A 69 1.84 12.19 -13.43
CA MET A 69 2.05 11.57 -14.73
C MET A 69 0.85 10.71 -15.11
N ASN A 70 0.37 10.91 -16.33
CA ASN A 70 -0.61 10.04 -16.97
C ASN A 70 -0.11 9.74 -18.39
N ASN A 71 0.13 8.48 -18.67
CA ASN A 71 0.53 8.01 -19.98
C ASN A 71 -0.29 6.76 -20.34
N ASP A 72 -1.17 6.89 -21.33
CA ASP A 72 -2.02 5.80 -21.84
C ASP A 72 -2.80 5.03 -20.74
N GLY A 73 -3.23 5.75 -19.70
CA GLY A 73 -3.97 5.20 -18.56
C GLY A 73 -3.12 4.75 -17.39
N SER A 74 -1.81 4.54 -17.58
CA SER A 74 -0.86 4.32 -16.47
C SER A 74 -0.58 5.61 -15.74
N GLN A 75 -0.87 5.69 -14.44
CA GLN A 75 -0.79 6.93 -13.66
C GLN A 75 0.07 6.77 -12.42
N ALA A 76 0.84 7.83 -12.14
CA ALA A 76 1.62 7.93 -10.92
C ALA A 76 1.65 9.37 -10.40
N PHE A 77 1.70 9.51 -9.08
CA PHE A 77 1.87 10.76 -8.37
C PHE A 77 3.16 10.70 -7.54
N CYS A 78 3.91 11.81 -7.54
CA CYS A 78 5.00 12.01 -6.60
C CYS A 78 4.61 13.12 -5.62
N LEU A 79 4.35 12.75 -4.36
CA LEU A 79 4.00 13.65 -3.28
C LEU A 79 5.26 14.00 -2.49
N ARG A 80 5.46 15.27 -2.18
CA ARG A 80 6.68 15.76 -1.49
C ARG A 80 6.37 16.75 -0.40
N ASN A 81 7.15 16.65 0.67
CA ASN A 81 7.32 17.71 1.67
C ASN A 81 8.82 18.04 1.84
N ASP A 82 9.20 18.73 2.90
CA ASP A 82 10.60 19.11 3.15
C ASP A 82 11.50 17.94 3.57
N HIS A 83 10.92 16.77 3.87
CA HIS A 83 11.62 15.62 4.44
C HIS A 83 11.63 14.39 3.55
N ASP A 84 10.54 14.16 2.82
CA ASP A 84 10.28 12.87 2.16
C ASP A 84 9.59 13.02 0.80
N CYS A 85 9.82 12.03 -0.07
CA CYS A 85 9.10 11.82 -1.31
C CYS A 85 8.32 10.51 -1.26
N VAL A 86 7.08 10.51 -1.76
CA VAL A 86 6.25 9.31 -1.89
C VAL A 86 5.80 9.16 -3.33
N LEU A 87 6.18 8.06 -3.98
CA LEU A 87 5.67 7.68 -5.28
C LEU A 87 4.47 6.76 -5.10
N ALA A 88 3.28 7.25 -5.46
CA ALA A 88 2.04 6.50 -5.46
C ALA A 88 1.66 6.09 -6.88
N CYS A 89 1.56 4.78 -7.13
CA CYS A 89 1.05 4.26 -8.40
C CYS A 89 -0.46 4.03 -8.29
N ARG A 90 -1.23 4.58 -9.23
CA ARG A 90 -2.67 4.34 -9.31
C ARG A 90 -2.94 2.94 -9.82
N GLY A 91 -3.86 2.24 -9.19
CA GLY A 91 -4.42 0.99 -9.69
C GLY A 91 -5.51 1.22 -10.72
N THR A 92 -5.98 0.14 -11.33
CA THR A 92 -7.16 0.15 -12.19
C THR A 92 -8.42 0.12 -11.33
N GLU A 93 -9.50 0.75 -11.78
CA GLU A 93 -10.79 0.75 -11.08
C GLU A 93 -11.40 -0.65 -11.06
N MET A 94 -12.24 -0.91 -10.03
CA MET A 94 -12.86 -2.23 -9.84
C MET A 94 -13.80 -2.64 -10.97
N SER A 95 -14.35 -1.67 -11.73
CA SER A 95 -15.15 -1.89 -12.96
C SER A 95 -14.37 -2.67 -14.02
N ASP A 96 -13.06 -2.39 -14.14
CA ASP A 96 -12.19 -2.91 -15.18
C ASP A 96 -11.45 -4.17 -14.75
N TRP A 97 -11.80 -4.70 -13.56
CA TRP A 97 -11.16 -5.86 -12.95
C TRP A 97 -11.24 -7.14 -13.81
N ASN A 98 -12.31 -7.30 -14.62
CA ASN A 98 -12.42 -8.43 -15.53
C ASN A 98 -11.32 -8.43 -16.61
N ASP A 99 -10.89 -7.24 -17.03
CA ASP A 99 -9.83 -7.06 -18.03
C ASP A 99 -8.47 -7.40 -17.39
N ILE A 100 -8.22 -6.97 -16.13
CA ILE A 100 -7.02 -7.37 -15.37
C ILE A 100 -6.95 -8.89 -15.18
N ARG A 101 -8.06 -9.58 -14.92
CA ARG A 101 -8.08 -11.05 -14.82
C ARG A 101 -7.76 -11.72 -16.14
N ALA A 102 -8.18 -11.16 -17.27
CA ALA A 102 -7.81 -11.63 -18.60
C ALA A 102 -6.32 -11.43 -18.85
N ASP A 103 -5.77 -10.27 -18.44
CA ASP A 103 -4.36 -9.93 -18.59
C ASP A 103 -3.42 -10.69 -17.65
N VAL A 104 -3.91 -11.26 -16.55
CA VAL A 104 -3.12 -12.16 -15.68
C VAL A 104 -2.52 -13.34 -16.44
N ASN A 105 -3.10 -13.72 -17.59
CA ASN A 105 -2.60 -14.79 -18.45
C ASN A 105 -1.52 -14.34 -19.45
N VAL A 106 -1.13 -13.07 -19.49
CA VAL A 106 -0.21 -12.50 -20.51
C VAL A 106 1.25 -13.01 -20.40
N GLY A 107 1.56 -13.78 -19.35
CA GLY A 107 2.89 -14.42 -19.19
C GLY A 107 3.92 -13.50 -18.54
N THR A 108 5.19 -13.91 -18.59
CA THR A 108 6.31 -13.20 -17.97
C THR A 108 7.28 -12.65 -19.00
N VAL A 109 8.02 -11.61 -18.62
CA VAL A 109 9.21 -11.11 -19.30
C VAL A 109 10.43 -11.35 -18.41
N LEU A 110 11.56 -11.70 -19.03
CA LEU A 110 12.84 -11.88 -18.33
C LEU A 110 13.52 -10.50 -18.20
N ILE A 111 13.83 -10.11 -16.99
CA ILE A 111 14.72 -8.97 -16.71
C ILE A 111 16.09 -9.55 -16.40
N GLU A 112 17.10 -9.17 -17.17
CA GLU A 112 18.46 -9.66 -16.99
C GLU A 112 18.95 -9.48 -15.56
N ALA A 113 19.61 -10.49 -15.02
CA ALA A 113 20.09 -10.59 -13.64
C ALA A 113 19.01 -10.59 -12.53
N MET A 114 17.76 -10.14 -12.82
CA MET A 114 16.71 -10.04 -11.82
C MET A 114 15.69 -11.20 -11.86
N GLY A 115 15.50 -11.86 -12.99
CA GLY A 115 14.53 -12.95 -13.16
C GLY A 115 13.26 -12.52 -13.89
N ARG A 116 12.17 -13.27 -13.72
CA ARG A 116 10.93 -13.09 -14.48
C ARG A 116 9.91 -12.26 -13.71
N VAL A 117 9.37 -11.24 -14.39
CA VAL A 117 8.30 -10.35 -13.91
C VAL A 117 7.07 -10.49 -14.80
N HIS A 118 5.88 -10.19 -14.29
CA HIS A 118 4.63 -10.18 -15.06
C HIS A 118 4.70 -9.15 -16.19
N ARG A 119 4.46 -9.59 -17.42
CA ARG A 119 4.64 -8.75 -18.62
C ARG A 119 3.74 -7.52 -18.62
N GLY A 120 2.44 -7.69 -18.32
CA GLY A 120 1.49 -6.58 -18.27
C GLY A 120 1.90 -5.54 -17.23
N PHE A 121 2.16 -5.94 -15.99
CA PHE A 121 2.58 -5.00 -14.94
C PHE A 121 3.89 -4.28 -15.28
N ASN A 122 4.82 -4.97 -15.92
CA ASN A 122 6.08 -4.38 -16.35
C ASN A 122 5.86 -3.31 -17.43
N ARG A 123 4.93 -3.55 -18.37
CA ARG A 123 4.57 -2.59 -19.42
C ARG A 123 3.95 -1.32 -18.83
N GLU A 124 2.99 -1.45 -17.91
CA GLU A 124 2.41 -0.29 -17.20
C GLU A 124 3.50 0.57 -16.53
N VAL A 125 4.52 -0.10 -15.96
CA VAL A 125 5.64 0.62 -15.36
C VAL A 125 6.55 1.24 -16.41
N ASP A 126 6.76 0.63 -17.57
CA ASP A 126 7.54 1.23 -18.67
C ASP A 126 6.99 2.60 -19.04
N ASP A 127 5.66 2.76 -19.02
CA ASP A 127 4.96 4.01 -19.37
C ASP A 127 5.20 5.14 -18.35
N ILE A 128 5.32 4.82 -17.06
CA ILE A 128 5.54 5.81 -16.00
C ILE A 128 7.00 5.92 -15.54
N TRP A 129 7.86 4.99 -15.94
CA TRP A 129 9.25 4.93 -15.44
C TRP A 129 10.08 6.19 -15.71
N PRO A 130 10.01 6.83 -16.90
CA PRO A 130 10.73 8.07 -17.15
C PRO A 130 10.40 9.18 -16.15
N PHE A 131 9.13 9.30 -15.75
CA PHE A 131 8.69 10.24 -14.71
C PHE A 131 9.27 9.87 -13.34
N CYS A 132 9.13 8.60 -12.93
CA CYS A 132 9.65 8.12 -11.64
C CYS A 132 11.16 8.36 -11.53
N GLN A 133 11.90 8.08 -12.60
CA GLN A 133 13.35 8.27 -12.68
C GLN A 133 13.71 9.75 -12.58
N LYS A 134 12.98 10.64 -13.26
CA LYS A 134 13.16 12.09 -13.19
C LYS A 134 12.97 12.60 -11.77
N GLU A 135 11.87 12.22 -11.10
CA GLU A 135 11.60 12.65 -9.71
C GLU A 135 12.71 12.19 -8.74
N MET A 136 13.19 10.94 -8.89
CA MET A 136 14.30 10.42 -8.09
C MET A 136 15.65 11.07 -8.36
N HIS A 137 15.85 11.68 -9.52
CA HIS A 137 17.07 12.46 -9.82
C HIS A 137 16.99 13.90 -9.32
N LEU A 138 15.78 14.46 -9.28
CA LEU A 138 15.57 15.85 -8.85
C LEU A 138 15.65 16.02 -7.33
N HIS A 139 15.43 14.94 -6.56
CA HIS A 139 15.26 15.02 -5.11
C HIS A 139 16.19 14.02 -4.39
N GLU A 140 17.02 14.53 -3.47
CA GLU A 140 17.97 13.73 -2.67
C GLU A 140 17.41 13.24 -1.34
N MET A 141 16.10 13.43 -1.09
CA MET A 141 15.42 12.98 0.15
C MET A 141 15.03 11.51 0.09
N PRO A 142 14.65 10.89 1.25
CA PRO A 142 14.13 9.53 1.29
C PRO A 142 12.95 9.32 0.36
N PHE A 143 12.94 8.20 -0.37
CA PHE A 143 11.90 7.86 -1.33
C PHE A 143 11.12 6.64 -0.85
N TYR A 144 9.80 6.78 -0.78
CA TYR A 144 8.86 5.73 -0.43
C TYR A 144 7.98 5.38 -1.61
N PHE A 145 7.51 4.14 -1.66
CA PHE A 145 6.63 3.67 -2.73
C PHE A 145 5.35 3.09 -2.14
N CYS A 146 4.21 3.40 -2.73
CA CYS A 146 2.95 2.79 -2.33
C CYS A 146 2.00 2.58 -3.52
N GLY A 147 1.02 1.69 -3.32
CA GLY A 147 -0.04 1.46 -4.27
C GLY A 147 -1.01 0.37 -3.83
N HIS A 148 -2.22 0.44 -4.36
CA HIS A 148 -3.29 -0.52 -4.14
C HIS A 148 -3.54 -1.31 -5.43
N SER A 149 -3.88 -2.59 -5.31
CA SER A 149 -4.23 -3.43 -6.46
C SER A 149 -3.10 -3.49 -7.50
N LEU A 150 -3.40 -3.22 -8.78
CA LEU A 150 -2.42 -3.08 -9.86
C LEU A 150 -1.35 -2.03 -9.52
N GLY A 151 -1.75 -0.89 -8.92
CA GLY A 151 -0.80 0.13 -8.46
C GLY A 151 0.21 -0.40 -7.45
N GLY A 152 -0.17 -1.37 -6.61
CA GLY A 152 0.75 -2.09 -5.71
C GLY A 152 1.77 -2.95 -6.47
N ALA A 153 1.37 -3.58 -7.57
CA ALA A 153 2.29 -4.30 -8.45
C ALA A 153 3.25 -3.34 -9.16
N MET A 154 2.74 -2.22 -9.68
CA MET A 154 3.53 -1.17 -10.33
C MET A 154 4.53 -0.56 -9.34
N ALA A 155 4.10 -0.20 -8.12
CA ALA A 155 4.97 0.33 -7.07
C ALA A 155 6.10 -0.66 -6.71
N THR A 156 5.80 -1.96 -6.70
CA THR A 156 6.80 -3.01 -6.45
C THR A 156 7.87 -3.04 -7.55
N ILE A 157 7.46 -2.93 -8.81
CA ILE A 157 8.40 -2.91 -9.96
C ILE A 157 9.19 -1.60 -9.98
N CYS A 158 8.56 -0.45 -9.70
CA CYS A 158 9.24 0.84 -9.58
C CYS A 158 10.31 0.80 -8.48
N ALA A 159 9.98 0.29 -7.31
CA ALA A 159 10.92 0.14 -6.20
C ALA A 159 12.10 -0.79 -6.53
N ALA A 160 11.85 -1.89 -7.25
CA ALA A 160 12.90 -2.78 -7.73
C ALA A 160 13.85 -2.09 -8.72
N ARG A 161 13.31 -1.37 -9.71
CA ARG A 161 14.09 -0.60 -10.70
C ARG A 161 14.88 0.54 -10.05
N ALA A 162 14.32 1.18 -9.02
CA ALA A 162 14.95 2.27 -8.29
C ALA A 162 16.22 1.86 -7.53
N ARG A 163 16.49 0.57 -7.38
CA ARG A 163 17.76 0.06 -6.82
C ARG A 163 18.92 0.02 -7.80
N GLY A 164 18.66 0.33 -9.06
CA GLY A 164 19.71 0.42 -10.08
C GLY A 164 20.82 1.39 -9.68
N PRO A 165 22.08 1.14 -10.13
CA PRO A 165 23.26 1.93 -9.72
C PRO A 165 23.22 3.37 -10.20
N MET A 166 22.38 3.69 -11.17
CA MET A 166 22.32 5.02 -11.79
C MET A 166 21.47 6.05 -11.03
N LEU A 167 20.71 5.63 -10.01
CA LEU A 167 19.86 6.55 -9.25
C LEU A 167 20.54 6.99 -7.96
N ARG A 168 20.54 8.30 -7.71
CA ARG A 168 21.11 8.91 -6.50
C ARG A 168 20.27 8.61 -5.27
N CYS A 169 18.96 8.72 -5.40
CA CYS A 169 18.02 8.40 -4.35
C CYS A 169 17.63 6.91 -4.40
N LYS A 170 17.63 6.24 -3.26
CA LYS A 170 17.24 4.83 -3.14
C LYS A 170 15.93 4.69 -2.39
N PRO A 171 15.08 3.70 -2.77
CA PRO A 171 13.85 3.44 -2.06
C PRO A 171 14.14 3.09 -0.59
N ARG A 172 13.37 3.69 0.30
CA ARG A 172 13.43 3.47 1.73
C ARG A 172 12.55 2.29 2.13
N GLU A 173 11.27 2.38 1.77
CA GLU A 173 10.23 1.41 2.08
C GLU A 173 9.21 1.31 0.96
N LEU A 174 8.55 0.18 0.89
CA LEU A 174 7.43 -0.11 -0.02
C LEU A 174 6.22 -0.58 0.77
N PHE A 175 5.06 0.01 0.51
CA PHE A 175 3.78 -0.35 1.11
C PHE A 175 2.77 -0.69 0.03
N THR A 176 2.20 -1.89 0.09
CA THR A 176 1.19 -2.31 -0.89
C THR A 176 -0.06 -2.87 -0.21
N TYR A 177 -1.20 -2.60 -0.80
CA TYR A 177 -2.52 -2.99 -0.32
C TYR A 177 -3.21 -3.83 -1.39
N GLY A 178 -3.60 -5.05 -1.07
CA GLY A 178 -4.25 -5.92 -2.04
C GLY A 178 -3.45 -6.22 -3.30
N SER A 179 -2.12 -6.08 -3.27
CA SER A 179 -1.27 -6.23 -4.46
C SER A 179 -1.22 -7.69 -4.95
N PRO A 180 -1.32 -7.92 -6.28
CA PRO A 180 -1.09 -9.24 -6.87
C PRO A 180 0.39 -9.65 -6.78
N ARG A 181 0.71 -10.91 -7.16
CA ARG A 181 2.09 -11.37 -7.28
C ARG A 181 2.75 -10.81 -8.53
N VAL A 182 3.93 -10.25 -8.36
CA VAL A 182 4.59 -9.46 -9.42
C VAL A 182 5.53 -10.30 -10.28
N GLY A 183 6.21 -11.29 -9.70
CA GLY A 183 7.23 -12.04 -10.41
C GLY A 183 7.63 -13.34 -9.74
N CYS A 184 8.63 -14.01 -10.33
CA CYS A 184 9.19 -15.24 -9.81
C CYS A 184 10.06 -14.99 -8.54
N LYS A 185 10.44 -16.09 -7.87
CA LYS A 185 11.28 -16.02 -6.66
C LYS A 185 12.57 -15.23 -6.87
N GLN A 186 13.25 -15.45 -7.99
CA GLN A 186 14.47 -14.72 -8.30
C GLN A 186 14.22 -13.21 -8.39
N TYR A 187 13.17 -12.78 -9.10
CA TYR A 187 12.82 -11.38 -9.24
C TYR A 187 12.53 -10.71 -7.89
N ILE A 188 11.66 -11.31 -7.09
CA ILE A 188 11.27 -10.72 -5.79
C ILE A 188 12.37 -10.75 -4.74
N SER A 189 13.40 -11.60 -4.93
CA SER A 189 14.60 -11.67 -4.06
C SER A 189 15.76 -10.84 -4.58
N SER A 190 15.66 -10.23 -5.78
CA SER A 190 16.73 -9.45 -6.38
C SER A 190 16.89 -8.06 -5.76
N PHE A 191 15.91 -7.61 -5.00
CA PHE A 191 15.95 -6.32 -4.31
C PHE A 191 15.67 -6.48 -2.82
N GLU A 192 16.57 -5.92 -2.02
CA GLU A 192 16.41 -5.83 -0.57
C GLU A 192 15.76 -4.48 -0.24
N LEU A 193 14.61 -4.51 0.38
CA LEU A 193 13.84 -3.34 0.76
C LEU A 193 12.94 -3.69 1.95
N ASN A 194 12.73 -2.74 2.84
CA ASN A 194 11.66 -2.83 3.82
C ASN A 194 10.32 -2.78 3.09
N TYR A 195 9.75 -3.94 2.85
CA TYR A 195 8.51 -4.11 2.10
C TYR A 195 7.40 -4.67 2.98
N TYR A 196 6.34 -3.90 3.15
CA TYR A 196 5.14 -4.24 3.92
C TYR A 196 3.96 -4.44 2.99
N ARG A 197 3.39 -5.63 3.05
CA ARG A 197 2.32 -6.07 2.17
C ARG A 197 1.06 -6.33 2.97
N PHE A 198 0.10 -5.42 2.88
CA PHE A 198 -1.19 -5.51 3.56
C PHE A 198 -2.14 -6.39 2.77
N VAL A 199 -2.77 -7.34 3.48
CA VAL A 199 -3.67 -8.34 2.92
C VAL A 199 -4.92 -8.40 3.76
N ASN A 200 -6.06 -8.10 3.15
CA ASN A 200 -7.35 -8.15 3.84
C ASN A 200 -8.03 -9.49 3.58
N ASN A 201 -8.23 -10.27 4.64
CA ASN A 201 -9.03 -11.49 4.72
C ASN A 201 -9.03 -12.35 3.44
N ASN A 202 -10.11 -12.27 2.66
CA ASN A 202 -10.34 -13.05 1.44
C ASN A 202 -10.03 -12.29 0.15
N ASP A 203 -9.32 -11.17 0.21
CA ASP A 203 -8.90 -10.45 -0.99
C ASP A 203 -8.26 -11.42 -2.01
N ILE A 204 -8.99 -11.68 -3.09
CA ILE A 204 -8.60 -12.64 -4.13
C ILE A 204 -7.44 -12.12 -4.97
N VAL A 205 -7.29 -10.79 -5.09
CA VAL A 205 -6.26 -10.15 -5.89
C VAL A 205 -4.87 -10.54 -5.40
N THR A 206 -4.70 -10.65 -4.10
CA THR A 206 -3.43 -11.07 -3.50
C THR A 206 -3.04 -12.52 -3.85
N ARG A 207 -3.95 -13.29 -4.45
CA ARG A 207 -3.71 -14.71 -4.80
C ARG A 207 -3.34 -14.91 -6.26
N ILE A 208 -3.43 -13.88 -7.07
CA ILE A 208 -3.11 -13.92 -8.51
C ILE A 208 -1.80 -13.19 -8.82
N PRO A 209 -1.10 -13.57 -9.90
CA PRO A 209 -1.20 -14.87 -10.56
C PRO A 209 -0.95 -16.02 -9.57
N PRO A 210 -1.49 -17.23 -9.83
CA PRO A 210 -1.34 -18.35 -8.91
C PRO A 210 0.12 -18.76 -8.69
N ALA A 211 0.46 -19.19 -7.47
CA ALA A 211 1.83 -19.58 -7.12
C ALA A 211 2.37 -20.77 -7.94
N TRP A 212 1.48 -21.67 -8.40
CA TRP A 212 1.88 -22.79 -9.26
C TRP A 212 2.37 -22.37 -10.66
N MET A 213 2.06 -21.13 -11.09
CA MET A 213 2.64 -20.52 -12.30
C MET A 213 4.06 -19.96 -12.06
N GLY A 214 4.66 -20.16 -10.89
CA GLY A 214 6.00 -19.70 -10.54
C GLY A 214 6.06 -18.29 -9.93
N TYR A 215 4.91 -17.64 -9.72
CA TYR A 215 4.84 -16.34 -9.07
C TYR A 215 4.89 -16.45 -7.56
N GLN A 216 5.55 -15.51 -6.91
CA GLN A 216 5.67 -15.45 -5.46
C GLN A 216 5.46 -14.02 -4.92
N HIS A 217 5.18 -13.94 -3.64
CA HIS A 217 5.24 -12.69 -2.89
C HIS A 217 6.58 -12.54 -2.17
N SER A 218 6.99 -11.30 -1.94
CA SER A 218 8.06 -10.92 -1.03
C SER A 218 7.55 -9.95 0.03
N GLY A 219 8.45 -9.50 0.90
CA GLY A 219 8.13 -8.58 1.96
C GLY A 219 7.38 -9.20 3.15
N GLN A 220 7.19 -8.38 4.17
CA GLN A 220 6.47 -8.73 5.39
C GLN A 220 4.97 -8.63 5.15
N GLU A 221 4.24 -9.74 5.34
CA GLU A 221 2.78 -9.73 5.25
C GLU A 221 2.17 -9.21 6.55
N VAL A 222 1.32 -8.19 6.43
CA VAL A 222 0.43 -7.71 7.48
C VAL A 222 -0.99 -8.13 7.10
N TYR A 223 -1.53 -9.13 7.83
CA TYR A 223 -2.81 -9.74 7.50
C TYR A 223 -3.91 -9.25 8.42
N PHE A 224 -5.00 -8.77 7.83
CA PHE A 224 -6.25 -8.46 8.53
C PHE A 224 -7.19 -9.66 8.45
N ASP A 225 -7.74 -10.05 9.59
CA ASP A 225 -8.80 -11.06 9.63
C ASP A 225 -10.17 -10.46 9.23
N ARG A 226 -11.20 -11.27 9.21
CA ARG A 226 -12.58 -10.83 8.87
C ARG A 226 -13.14 -9.70 9.76
N ASN A 227 -12.56 -9.46 10.92
CA ASN A 227 -12.95 -8.41 11.86
C ASN A 227 -12.06 -7.17 11.70
N GLY A 228 -11.10 -7.20 10.78
CA GLY A 228 -10.10 -6.17 10.58
C GLY A 228 -8.99 -6.14 11.63
N ASP A 229 -8.86 -7.20 12.44
CA ASP A 229 -7.79 -7.31 13.41
C ASP A 229 -6.50 -7.82 12.75
N ILE A 230 -5.37 -7.23 13.12
CA ILE A 230 -4.06 -7.70 12.66
C ILE A 230 -3.73 -9.02 13.34
N LYS A 231 -3.45 -10.05 12.56
CA LYS A 231 -3.08 -11.38 13.05
C LYS A 231 -1.72 -11.80 12.50
N GLN A 232 -0.84 -12.21 13.40
CA GLN A 232 0.36 -12.96 13.03
C GLN A 232 0.00 -14.45 12.98
N TYR A 233 -0.51 -14.90 11.82
CA TYR A 233 -0.79 -16.33 11.66
C TYR A 233 0.44 -17.09 11.18
N GLY A 234 0.73 -18.24 11.81
CA GLY A 234 1.58 -19.26 11.22
C GLY A 234 0.96 -19.80 9.91
N TYR A 235 1.77 -20.23 8.96
CA TYR A 235 1.36 -20.67 7.62
C TYR A 235 0.19 -21.67 7.60
N LEU A 236 0.14 -22.61 8.54
CA LEU A 236 -0.91 -23.64 8.63
C LEU A 236 -2.28 -23.12 9.08
N LEU A 237 -2.30 -22.14 10.00
CA LEU A 237 -3.54 -21.52 10.48
C LEU A 237 -4.15 -20.61 9.41
N LYS A 238 -3.32 -19.86 8.66
CA LYS A 238 -3.77 -19.08 7.50
C LYS A 238 -4.46 -19.95 6.45
N ARG A 239 -3.92 -21.13 6.19
CA ARG A 239 -4.48 -22.07 5.21
C ARG A 239 -5.86 -22.60 5.64
N ARG A 240 -6.04 -22.90 6.92
CA ARG A 240 -7.30 -23.40 7.49
C ARG A 240 -8.40 -22.32 7.53
N ASP A 241 -8.05 -21.10 7.85
CA ASP A 241 -8.99 -19.97 7.89
C ASP A 241 -9.46 -19.61 6.47
N ARG A 242 -8.55 -19.57 5.52
CA ARG A 242 -8.80 -19.36 4.09
C ARG A 242 -9.70 -20.45 3.47
N TRP A 243 -9.54 -21.73 3.87
CA TRP A 243 -10.39 -22.84 3.41
C TRP A 243 -11.82 -22.73 3.93
N LYS A 244 -11.98 -22.36 5.20
CA LYS A 244 -13.31 -22.15 5.79
C LYS A 244 -14.07 -21.00 5.15
N ALA A 245 -13.37 -19.91 4.85
CA ALA A 245 -13.94 -18.76 4.18
C ALA A 245 -14.29 -19.04 2.71
N PHE A 246 -13.46 -19.80 1.98
CA PHE A 246 -13.74 -20.27 0.61
C PHE A 246 -14.99 -21.16 0.56
N LEU A 247 -15.11 -22.15 1.46
CA LEU A 247 -16.27 -23.04 1.51
C LEU A 247 -17.57 -22.28 1.87
N ARG A 248 -17.51 -21.29 2.77
CA ARG A 248 -18.68 -20.45 3.10
C ARG A 248 -19.08 -19.54 1.95
N GLY A 249 -18.11 -18.95 1.22
CA GLY A 249 -18.38 -18.17 0.02
C GLY A 249 -19.06 -18.98 -1.09
N LEU A 250 -18.68 -20.25 -1.24
CA LEU A 250 -19.31 -21.18 -2.18
C LEU A 250 -20.76 -21.50 -1.81
N LEU A 251 -21.06 -21.64 -0.50
CA LEU A 251 -22.40 -21.96 0.02
C LEU A 251 -23.37 -20.77 -0.04
N ASN A 252 -22.88 -19.54 0.11
CA ASN A 252 -23.74 -18.36 0.22
C ASN A 252 -24.03 -17.62 -1.10
N ARG A 253 -23.48 -18.06 -2.26
CA ARG A 253 -23.67 -17.44 -3.59
C ARG A 253 -23.56 -15.89 -3.64
N LYS A 254 -23.11 -15.24 -2.57
CA LYS A 254 -22.77 -13.82 -2.54
C LYS A 254 -21.25 -13.69 -2.59
N ILE A 255 -20.75 -13.27 -3.74
CA ILE A 255 -19.34 -13.04 -3.99
C ILE A 255 -19.03 -11.64 -3.40
N ASP A 256 -18.82 -11.57 -2.09
CA ASP A 256 -18.31 -10.36 -1.40
C ASP A 256 -16.76 -10.22 -1.54
N HIS A 257 -16.17 -10.94 -2.50
CA HIS A 257 -14.70 -10.95 -2.70
C HIS A 257 -14.14 -9.60 -3.18
N LEU A 258 -14.99 -8.71 -3.69
CA LEU A 258 -14.60 -7.38 -4.12
C LEU A 258 -14.63 -6.36 -2.97
N SER A 259 -15.46 -6.57 -1.94
CA SER A 259 -15.48 -5.68 -0.78
C SER A 259 -14.19 -5.76 0.04
N ASP A 260 -13.60 -6.97 0.17
CA ASP A 260 -12.32 -7.19 0.86
C ASP A 260 -11.13 -6.55 0.09
N HIS A 261 -11.29 -6.29 -1.20
CA HIS A 261 -10.27 -5.64 -2.03
C HIS A 261 -10.34 -4.11 -2.02
N SER A 262 -11.39 -3.50 -1.46
CA SER A 262 -11.53 -2.04 -1.42
C SER A 262 -10.41 -1.37 -0.62
N ILE A 263 -9.78 -0.34 -1.17
CA ILE A 263 -8.77 0.45 -0.44
C ILE A 263 -9.35 1.12 0.79
N GLN A 264 -10.64 1.49 0.76
CA GLN A 264 -11.35 2.05 1.92
C GLN A 264 -11.43 1.05 3.07
N ALA A 265 -11.57 -0.25 2.80
CA ALA A 265 -11.54 -1.29 3.83
C ALA A 265 -10.16 -1.38 4.47
N TYR A 266 -9.08 -1.33 3.69
CA TYR A 266 -7.70 -1.28 4.20
C TYR A 266 -7.47 -0.05 5.09
N CYS A 267 -7.90 1.15 4.66
CA CYS A 267 -7.82 2.37 5.47
C CYS A 267 -8.60 2.22 6.79
N GLY A 268 -9.81 1.70 6.76
CA GLY A 268 -10.64 1.49 7.95
C GLY A 268 -10.00 0.54 8.97
N HIS A 269 -9.42 -0.59 8.51
CA HIS A 269 -8.73 -1.53 9.38
C HIS A 269 -7.45 -0.93 9.98
N LEU A 270 -6.68 -0.19 9.20
CA LEU A 270 -5.48 0.50 9.67
C LEU A 270 -5.80 1.60 10.67
N LEU A 271 -6.83 2.41 10.42
CA LEU A 271 -7.28 3.43 11.37
C LEU A 271 -7.67 2.81 12.71
N LYS A 272 -8.41 1.70 12.70
CA LYS A 272 -8.74 0.95 13.91
C LYS A 272 -7.48 0.51 14.65
N ALA A 273 -6.50 -0.06 13.94
CA ALA A 273 -5.26 -0.55 14.52
C ALA A 273 -4.39 0.59 15.10
N VAL A 274 -4.31 1.74 14.41
CA VAL A 274 -3.59 2.93 14.90
C VAL A 274 -4.23 3.46 16.18
N ARG A 275 -5.55 3.55 16.24
CA ARG A 275 -6.26 4.00 17.46
C ARG A 275 -5.99 3.07 18.64
N GLN A 276 -6.02 1.77 18.42
CA GLN A 276 -5.69 0.78 19.47
C GLN A 276 -4.24 0.94 19.95
N GLU A 277 -3.26 1.10 19.04
CA GLU A 277 -1.85 1.33 19.38
C GLU A 277 -1.67 2.57 20.26
N LEU A 278 -2.39 3.65 19.97
CA LEU A 278 -2.32 4.91 20.75
C LEU A 278 -2.97 4.75 22.12
N GLU A 279 -4.13 4.11 22.22
CA GLU A 279 -4.80 3.84 23.51
C GLU A 279 -3.93 2.97 24.44
N GLU A 280 -3.29 1.92 23.91
CA GLU A 280 -2.37 1.06 24.66
C GLU A 280 -1.12 1.84 25.13
N GLY A 281 -0.60 2.73 24.28
CA GLY A 281 0.51 3.61 24.62
C GLY A 281 0.17 4.60 25.76
N GLU A 282 -1.01 5.17 25.76
CA GLU A 282 -1.48 6.07 26.82
C GLU A 282 -1.72 5.33 28.15
N GLN A 283 -2.35 4.16 28.10
CA GLN A 283 -2.57 3.32 29.30
C GLN A 283 -1.24 2.92 29.94
N SER A 284 -0.24 2.54 29.13
CA SER A 284 1.08 2.17 29.60
C SER A 284 1.79 3.36 30.28
N LYS A 285 1.71 4.55 29.72
CA LYS A 285 2.28 5.78 30.33
C LYS A 285 1.61 6.10 31.68
N ASN A 286 0.27 6.03 31.73
CA ASN A 286 -0.50 6.31 32.95
C ASN A 286 -0.18 5.28 34.06
N ALA A 287 -0.01 4.01 33.72
CA ALA A 287 0.39 2.98 34.66
C ALA A 287 1.78 3.22 35.26
N VAL A 288 2.75 3.67 34.44
CA VAL A 288 4.09 4.05 34.92
C VAL A 288 4.03 5.26 35.85
N ILE A 289 3.27 6.30 35.49
CA ILE A 289 3.12 7.50 36.35
C ILE A 289 2.50 7.13 37.71
N ALA A 290 1.45 6.31 37.71
CA ALA A 290 0.80 5.85 38.94
C ALA A 290 1.75 5.04 39.84
N SER A 291 2.62 4.19 39.24
CA SER A 291 3.59 3.39 40.00
C SER A 291 4.74 4.24 40.63
N VAL A 292 5.11 5.34 39.99
CA VAL A 292 6.12 6.28 40.53
C VAL A 292 5.52 7.13 41.65
N GLY A 293 4.28 7.60 41.49
CA GLY A 293 3.59 8.40 42.53
C GLY A 293 3.34 7.64 43.85
N SER A 294 3.13 6.33 43.76
CA SER A 294 2.92 5.46 44.94
C SER A 294 4.20 5.11 45.72
N ARG A 295 5.40 5.40 45.20
CA ARG A 295 6.70 5.17 45.88
C ARG A 295 7.22 6.38 46.62
N SER A 296 6.59 7.54 46.46
CA SER A 296 6.95 8.83 47.08
C SER A 296 6.03 9.24 48.23
N SER A 297 5.11 8.40 48.63
CA SER A 297 4.28 8.48 49.83
C SER A 297 4.64 7.37 50.83
#